data_e62cb966c4eb9c470852d582cce33306
#
_entry.id   e62cb966c4eb9c470852d582cce33306
#
_cell.length_a   1.000
_cell.length_b   1.000
_cell.length_c   1.000
_cell.angle_alpha   90.00
_cell.angle_beta   90.00
_cell.angle_gamma   90.00
#
_symmetry.space_group_name_H-M   'P 1'
#
loop_
_entity.id
_entity.type
_entity.pdbx_description
1 polymer ?
#
loop_
_entity_poly.entity_id
_entity_poly.type
_entity_poly.pdbx_seq_one_letter_code
_entity_poly.pdbx_strand_id
1 'polypeptide(L)'
;MVPAIKRVNGVGECQCFSQKDYTMRLWIDPVKMKSYGLIPTDLTGVLAQQNIEAAPGSVGENTDKQYEYTFRYKGRLKTPEEFGDMIIKSTKDGQTIRVKDVARVEMGALSYSVASELNGKSSVTMMVTQTAGSNATEIASDIKQLLAEQEKTLPPGLHFDVMQDVTEF
;
A
#
# COMPACT_ATOMS: atom_id res chain seq x y z
N MET A 1 7.01 -8.20 10.22
CA MET A 1 7.20 -7.92 11.66
C MET A 1 5.88 -7.82 12.41
N VAL A 2 5.01 -6.84 12.18
CA VAL A 2 3.73 -6.68 12.90
C VAL A 2 2.91 -7.97 13.03
N PRO A 3 2.69 -8.78 11.97
CA PRO A 3 1.95 -10.04 12.11
C PRO A 3 2.64 -11.08 12.99
N ALA A 4 3.96 -11.06 13.07
CA ALA A 4 4.70 -11.98 13.94
C ALA A 4 4.55 -11.60 15.42
N ILE A 5 4.65 -10.31 15.74
CA ILE A 5 4.43 -9.80 17.10
C ILE A 5 3.00 -10.05 17.57
N LYS A 6 2.00 -9.84 16.71
CA LYS A 6 0.58 -10.11 17.05
C LYS A 6 0.26 -11.58 17.34
N ARG A 7 1.15 -12.51 16.98
CA ARG A 7 0.98 -13.95 17.30
C ARG A 7 1.57 -14.34 18.66
N VAL A 8 2.34 -13.45 19.29
CA VAL A 8 2.86 -13.70 20.62
C VAL A 8 1.69 -13.72 21.60
N ASN A 9 1.66 -14.76 22.44
CA ASN A 9 0.57 -14.93 23.40
C ASN A 9 0.50 -13.76 24.37
N GLY A 10 -0.69 -13.24 24.62
CA GLY A 10 -0.90 -12.09 25.51
C GLY A 10 -0.73 -10.71 24.88
N VAL A 11 -0.28 -10.62 23.62
CA VAL A 11 -0.27 -9.35 22.88
C VAL A 11 -1.70 -8.99 22.49
N GLY A 12 -2.15 -7.82 22.91
CA GLY A 12 -3.47 -7.27 22.55
C GLY A 12 -3.44 -6.55 21.22
N GLU A 13 -2.53 -5.61 21.07
CA GLU A 13 -2.38 -4.83 19.85
C GLU A 13 -0.92 -4.51 19.54
N CYS A 14 -0.60 -4.43 18.27
CA CYS A 14 0.67 -3.94 17.77
C CYS A 14 0.37 -2.87 16.70
N GLN A 15 0.68 -1.62 17.02
CA GLN A 15 0.54 -0.48 16.11
C GLN A 15 1.90 -0.07 15.59
N CYS A 16 1.96 0.22 14.29
CA CYS A 16 3.16 0.70 13.63
C CYS A 16 2.96 2.16 13.25
N PHE A 17 3.84 3.04 13.73
CA PHE A 17 3.85 4.45 13.40
C PHE A 17 4.95 4.73 12.36
N SER A 18 4.73 5.71 11.49
CA SER A 18 5.66 6.08 10.42
C SER A 18 5.88 5.01 9.35
N GLN A 19 5.04 3.98 9.29
CA GLN A 19 5.06 3.03 8.19
C GLN A 19 4.71 3.75 6.90
N LYS A 20 5.54 3.55 5.87
CA LYS A 20 5.29 4.10 4.54
C LYS A 20 4.66 3.01 3.66
N ASP A 21 3.34 3.00 3.60
CA ASP A 21 2.63 2.17 2.64
C ASP A 21 2.81 2.75 1.24
N TYR A 22 3.19 1.92 0.29
CA TYR A 22 3.37 2.34 -1.09
C TYR A 22 2.02 2.58 -1.77
N THR A 23 1.95 3.68 -2.51
CA THR A 23 0.80 4.06 -3.32
C THR A 23 1.25 4.69 -4.62
N MET A 24 0.36 4.70 -5.63
CA MET A 24 0.56 5.50 -6.83
C MET A 24 0.13 6.94 -6.57
N ARG A 25 1.05 7.87 -6.76
CA ARG A 25 0.80 9.31 -6.65
C ARG A 25 0.70 9.93 -8.02
N LEU A 26 -0.36 10.69 -8.22
CA LEU A 26 -0.58 11.47 -9.42
C LEU A 26 -0.41 12.95 -9.07
N TRP A 27 0.66 13.55 -9.56
CA TRP A 27 0.93 14.98 -9.43
C TRP A 27 0.32 15.71 -10.61
N ILE A 28 -0.84 16.27 -10.38
CA ILE A 28 -1.65 16.92 -11.39
C ILE A 28 -1.05 18.28 -11.76
N ASP A 29 -0.96 18.58 -13.06
CA ASP A 29 -0.62 19.91 -13.58
C ASP A 29 -1.92 20.67 -13.92
N PRO A 30 -2.30 21.69 -13.11
CA PRO A 30 -3.55 22.42 -13.33
C PRO A 30 -3.59 23.19 -14.65
N VAL A 31 -2.42 23.63 -15.13
CA VAL A 31 -2.33 24.42 -16.39
C VAL A 31 -2.62 23.51 -17.58
N LYS A 32 -2.02 22.33 -17.59
CA LYS A 32 -2.27 21.32 -18.63
C LYS A 32 -3.72 20.84 -18.58
N MET A 33 -4.26 20.56 -17.39
CA MET A 33 -5.66 20.17 -17.27
C MET A 33 -6.61 21.21 -17.86
N LYS A 34 -6.38 22.49 -17.53
CA LYS A 34 -7.17 23.59 -18.08
C LYS A 34 -7.08 23.67 -19.59
N SER A 35 -5.90 23.48 -20.18
CA SER A 35 -5.73 23.52 -21.65
C SER A 35 -6.50 22.43 -22.38
N TYR A 36 -6.71 21.27 -21.73
CA TYR A 36 -7.51 20.16 -22.25
C TYR A 36 -8.99 20.20 -21.82
N GLY A 37 -9.40 21.24 -21.06
CA GLY A 37 -10.77 21.35 -20.54
C GLY A 37 -11.15 20.24 -19.58
N LEU A 38 -10.20 19.80 -18.77
CA LEU A 38 -10.37 18.74 -17.77
C LEU A 38 -10.45 19.32 -16.37
N ILE A 39 -11.17 18.63 -15.49
CA ILE A 39 -11.28 18.93 -14.05
C ILE A 39 -10.75 17.73 -13.24
N PRO A 40 -10.32 17.95 -11.99
CA PRO A 40 -9.77 16.85 -11.15
C PRO A 40 -10.70 15.65 -10.98
N THR A 41 -12.02 15.88 -11.00
CA THR A 41 -13.02 14.81 -10.91
C THR A 41 -13.02 13.88 -12.11
N ASP A 42 -12.57 14.33 -13.28
CA ASP A 42 -12.42 13.48 -14.46
C ASP A 42 -11.35 12.41 -14.22
N LEU A 43 -10.22 12.78 -13.59
CA LEU A 43 -9.17 11.82 -13.22
C LEU A 43 -9.67 10.81 -12.20
N THR A 44 -10.36 11.26 -11.16
CA THR A 44 -10.88 10.34 -10.13
C THR A 44 -11.90 9.38 -10.72
N GLY A 45 -12.73 9.84 -11.66
CA GLY A 45 -13.68 9.00 -12.38
C GLY A 45 -12.98 7.92 -13.21
N VAL A 46 -11.94 8.29 -13.93
CA VAL A 46 -11.14 7.37 -14.74
C VAL A 46 -10.43 6.33 -13.87
N LEU A 47 -9.84 6.76 -12.75
CA LEU A 47 -9.21 5.86 -11.79
C LEU A 47 -10.20 4.84 -11.24
N ALA A 48 -11.39 5.28 -10.86
CA ALA A 48 -12.44 4.41 -10.34
C ALA A 48 -12.94 3.40 -11.39
N GLN A 49 -12.97 3.78 -12.67
CA GLN A 49 -13.47 2.93 -13.74
C GLN A 49 -12.42 1.95 -14.28
N GLN A 50 -11.15 2.37 -14.38
CA GLN A 50 -10.11 1.59 -15.05
C GLN A 50 -9.20 0.83 -14.08
N ASN A 51 -9.15 1.19 -12.79
CA ASN A 51 -8.35 0.52 -11.78
C ASN A 51 -9.21 -0.32 -10.82
N ILE A 52 -10.07 -1.15 -11.37
CA ILE A 52 -10.95 -2.06 -10.61
C ILE A 52 -10.44 -3.49 -10.71
N GLU A 53 -10.81 -4.29 -9.73
CA GLU A 53 -10.64 -5.74 -9.77
C GLU A 53 -12.01 -6.37 -10.04
N ALA A 54 -12.14 -6.98 -11.20
CA ALA A 54 -13.39 -7.64 -11.61
C ALA A 54 -13.09 -9.09 -12.00
N ALA A 55 -14.01 -9.98 -11.68
CA ALA A 55 -14.05 -11.35 -12.20
C ALA A 55 -14.95 -11.34 -13.44
N PRO A 56 -14.42 -11.35 -14.66
CA PRO A 56 -15.21 -11.16 -15.88
C PRO A 56 -16.08 -12.36 -16.23
N GLY A 57 -15.94 -13.48 -15.50
CA GLY A 57 -16.70 -14.70 -15.76
C GLY A 57 -16.21 -15.48 -16.99
N SER A 58 -17.03 -16.43 -17.40
CA SER A 58 -16.84 -17.23 -18.60
C SER A 58 -18.05 -17.16 -19.51
N VAL A 59 -17.86 -17.44 -20.80
CA VAL A 59 -18.93 -17.56 -21.78
C VAL A 59 -18.96 -18.98 -22.33
N GLY A 60 -20.14 -19.58 -22.39
CA GLY A 60 -20.32 -20.97 -22.82
C GLY A 60 -20.68 -21.93 -21.67
N GLU A 61 -20.69 -21.47 -20.44
CA GLU A 61 -21.23 -22.20 -19.31
C GLU A 61 -22.73 -22.47 -19.53
N ASN A 62 -23.16 -23.73 -19.43
CA ASN A 62 -24.53 -24.19 -19.69
C ASN A 62 -25.04 -24.08 -21.14
N THR A 63 -24.18 -24.18 -22.13
CA THR A 63 -24.59 -24.37 -23.52
C THR A 63 -24.19 -25.77 -24.01
N ASP A 64 -24.96 -26.35 -24.96
CA ASP A 64 -24.62 -27.64 -25.61
C ASP A 64 -23.32 -27.58 -26.46
N LYS A 65 -22.54 -26.51 -26.34
CA LYS A 65 -21.27 -26.33 -27.06
C LYS A 65 -20.11 -26.83 -26.21
N GLN A 66 -19.19 -27.55 -26.86
CA GLN A 66 -18.04 -28.21 -26.25
C GLN A 66 -16.93 -27.27 -25.70
N TYR A 67 -17.09 -25.95 -25.79
CA TYR A 67 -16.01 -25.00 -25.43
C TYR A 67 -16.53 -23.90 -24.52
N GLU A 68 -15.85 -23.75 -23.39
CA GLU A 68 -15.97 -22.63 -22.46
C GLU A 68 -14.81 -21.67 -22.68
N TYR A 69 -15.11 -20.38 -22.81
CA TYR A 69 -14.09 -19.31 -22.90
C TYR A 69 -14.06 -18.51 -21.61
N THR A 70 -13.02 -18.67 -20.82
CA THR A 70 -12.77 -17.86 -19.63
C THR A 70 -12.12 -16.55 -20.02
N PHE A 71 -12.76 -15.43 -19.69
CA PHE A 71 -12.14 -14.12 -19.84
C PHE A 71 -11.11 -13.86 -18.74
N ARG A 72 -9.92 -13.41 -19.13
CA ARG A 72 -8.93 -12.93 -18.16
C ARG A 72 -8.89 -11.42 -18.21
N TYR A 73 -9.08 -10.81 -17.07
CA TYR A 73 -8.95 -9.37 -16.86
C TYR A 73 -7.56 -9.06 -16.28
N LYS A 74 -6.96 -7.96 -16.71
CA LYS A 74 -5.60 -7.57 -16.24
C LYS A 74 -5.55 -7.23 -14.75
N GLY A 75 -6.68 -6.91 -14.16
CA GLY A 75 -6.80 -6.52 -12.76
C GLY A 75 -6.34 -5.08 -12.51
N ARG A 76 -5.96 -4.81 -11.26
CA ARG A 76 -5.45 -3.50 -10.85
C ARG A 76 -4.12 -3.18 -11.51
N LEU A 77 -3.95 -1.95 -11.92
CA LEU A 77 -2.70 -1.41 -12.44
C LEU A 77 -1.64 -1.38 -11.33
N LYS A 78 -0.39 -1.67 -11.69
CA LYS A 78 0.70 -1.84 -10.72
C LYS A 78 1.89 -0.93 -10.96
N THR A 79 2.06 -0.42 -12.17
CA THR A 79 3.22 0.40 -12.51
C THR A 79 2.84 1.84 -12.85
N PRO A 80 3.73 2.81 -12.62
CA PRO A 80 3.49 4.21 -12.98
C PRO A 80 3.15 4.39 -14.47
N GLU A 81 3.75 3.58 -15.34
CA GLU A 81 3.53 3.63 -16.79
C GLU A 81 2.10 3.22 -17.13
N GLU A 82 1.59 2.14 -16.51
CA GLU A 82 0.22 1.69 -16.70
C GLU A 82 -0.79 2.74 -16.27
N PHE A 83 -0.56 3.40 -15.14
CA PHE A 83 -1.39 4.52 -14.69
C PHE A 83 -1.29 5.72 -15.62
N GLY A 84 -0.08 6.03 -16.10
CA GLY A 84 0.16 7.11 -17.06
C GLY A 84 -0.55 6.90 -18.39
N ASP A 85 -0.68 5.67 -18.84
CA ASP A 85 -1.31 5.31 -20.11
C ASP A 85 -2.85 5.25 -20.07
N MET A 86 -3.46 5.39 -18.88
CA MET A 86 -4.92 5.46 -18.75
C MET A 86 -5.48 6.61 -19.60
N ILE A 87 -6.55 6.32 -20.32
CA ILE A 87 -7.21 7.30 -21.19
C ILE A 87 -8.25 8.07 -20.37
N ILE A 88 -8.09 9.40 -20.31
CA ILE A 88 -9.05 10.28 -19.63
C ILE A 88 -10.19 10.65 -20.60
N LYS A 89 -9.84 11.02 -21.82
CA LYS A 89 -10.81 11.51 -22.79
C LYS A 89 -10.31 11.23 -24.21
N SER A 90 -11.23 10.92 -25.10
CA SER A 90 -10.98 10.91 -26.54
C SER A 90 -11.72 12.07 -27.19
N THR A 91 -11.02 12.83 -28.01
CA THR A 91 -11.61 13.90 -28.81
C THR A 91 -12.29 13.36 -30.05
N LYS A 92 -13.19 14.12 -30.65
CA LYS A 92 -13.89 13.74 -31.89
C LYS A 92 -12.91 13.54 -33.06
N ASP A 93 -11.76 14.17 -33.02
CA ASP A 93 -10.70 14.11 -34.04
C ASP A 93 -9.76 12.89 -33.85
N GLY A 94 -10.11 11.97 -32.95
CA GLY A 94 -9.33 10.74 -32.68
C GLY A 94 -8.12 10.94 -31.76
N GLN A 95 -7.87 12.13 -31.23
CA GLN A 95 -6.82 12.33 -30.24
C GLN A 95 -7.27 11.78 -28.88
N THR A 96 -6.37 11.07 -28.22
CA THR A 96 -6.59 10.55 -26.86
C THR A 96 -5.73 11.31 -25.87
N ILE A 97 -6.37 11.83 -24.82
CA ILE A 97 -5.69 12.48 -23.70
C ILE A 97 -5.49 11.41 -22.61
N ARG A 98 -4.25 11.22 -22.21
CA ARG A 98 -3.86 10.24 -21.19
C ARG A 98 -3.49 10.92 -19.89
N VAL A 99 -3.44 10.16 -18.79
CA VAL A 99 -3.04 10.65 -17.48
C VAL A 99 -1.65 11.30 -17.54
N LYS A 100 -0.68 10.70 -18.25
CA LYS A 100 0.68 11.24 -18.41
C LYS A 100 0.75 12.61 -19.08
N ASP A 101 -0.28 13.00 -19.83
CA ASP A 101 -0.32 14.30 -20.51
C ASP A 101 -0.63 15.43 -19.54
N VAL A 102 -1.33 15.14 -18.44
CA VAL A 102 -1.82 16.12 -17.45
C VAL A 102 -1.29 15.87 -16.02
N ALA A 103 -0.63 14.76 -15.77
CA ALA A 103 -0.09 14.42 -14.47
C ALA A 103 1.22 13.63 -14.58
N ARG A 104 2.10 13.81 -13.59
CA ARG A 104 3.25 12.94 -13.35
C ARG A 104 2.81 11.81 -12.42
N VAL A 105 3.06 10.57 -12.81
CA VAL A 105 2.76 9.40 -11.99
C VAL A 105 4.06 8.87 -11.39
N GLU A 106 4.04 8.61 -10.09
CA GLU A 106 5.17 8.00 -9.38
C GLU A 106 4.68 7.08 -8.26
N MET A 107 5.49 6.09 -7.93
CA MET A 107 5.28 5.29 -6.73
C MET A 107 5.88 6.03 -5.54
N GLY A 108 5.09 6.23 -4.51
CA GLY A 108 5.53 6.94 -3.31
C GLY A 108 4.81 6.44 -2.06
N ALA A 109 5.06 7.09 -0.92
CA ALA A 109 4.35 6.75 0.30
C ALA A 109 2.94 7.35 0.30
N LEU A 110 2.00 6.64 0.91
CA LEU A 110 0.61 7.09 1.08
C LEU A 110 0.55 8.42 1.85
N SER A 111 1.38 8.56 2.87
CA SER A 111 1.51 9.79 3.65
C SER A 111 2.97 10.06 4.00
N TYR A 112 3.33 11.33 4.07
CA TYR A 112 4.61 11.84 4.59
C TYR A 112 4.42 12.67 5.85
N SER A 113 3.20 12.68 6.41
CA SER A 113 2.85 13.55 7.56
C SER A 113 3.51 13.10 8.86
N VAL A 114 3.86 11.82 8.96
CA VAL A 114 4.49 11.26 10.15
C VAL A 114 5.85 10.70 9.77
N ALA A 115 6.89 11.23 10.40
CA ALA A 115 8.25 10.73 10.34
C ALA A 115 8.67 10.35 11.76
N SER A 116 9.42 9.27 11.90
CA SER A 116 10.05 8.86 13.15
C SER A 116 11.54 8.82 12.96
N GLU A 117 12.25 9.36 13.93
CA GLU A 117 13.71 9.36 13.96
C GLU A 117 14.18 8.91 15.34
N LEU A 118 15.22 8.11 15.35
CA LEU A 118 15.91 7.69 16.56
C LEU A 118 17.39 8.09 16.42
N ASN A 119 17.88 8.97 17.32
CA ASN A 119 19.25 9.47 17.29
C ASN A 119 19.68 10.04 15.92
N GLY A 120 18.79 10.80 15.26
CA GLY A 120 19.03 11.41 13.96
C GLY A 120 19.01 10.44 12.77
N LYS A 121 18.61 9.19 12.99
CA LYS A 121 18.40 8.18 11.93
C LYS A 121 16.91 7.93 11.72
N SER A 122 16.52 7.79 10.46
CA SER A 122 15.12 7.45 10.13
C SER A 122 14.75 6.10 10.73
N SER A 123 13.62 6.05 11.42
CA SER A 123 13.15 4.87 12.12
C SER A 123 11.67 4.60 11.86
N VAL A 124 11.22 3.42 12.24
CA VAL A 124 9.81 3.03 12.29
C VAL A 124 9.50 2.59 13.72
N THR A 125 8.60 3.29 14.39
CA THR A 125 8.22 3.00 15.77
C THR A 125 7.05 2.02 15.79
N MET A 126 7.18 1.00 16.61
CA MET A 126 6.10 0.05 16.90
C MET A 126 5.73 0.13 18.37
N MET A 127 4.45 0.23 18.67
CA MET A 127 3.90 0.16 20.02
C MET A 127 3.15 -1.16 20.17
N VAL A 128 3.50 -1.89 21.21
CA VAL A 128 2.85 -3.16 21.55
C VAL A 128 2.14 -3.00 22.88
N THR A 129 0.87 -3.39 22.93
CA THR A 129 0.07 -3.39 24.14
C THR A 129 -0.34 -4.81 24.50
N GLN A 130 -0.40 -5.09 25.78
CA GLN A 130 -0.84 -6.39 26.29
C GLN A 130 -2.36 -6.51 26.37
N THR A 131 -2.85 -7.73 26.38
CA THR A 131 -4.24 -8.04 26.71
C THR A 131 -4.45 -7.94 28.22
N ALA A 132 -5.61 -7.51 28.67
CA ALA A 132 -5.94 -7.45 30.09
C ALA A 132 -5.78 -8.83 30.76
N GLY A 133 -5.05 -8.88 31.88
CA GLY A 133 -4.79 -10.11 32.62
C GLY A 133 -3.62 -10.96 32.12
N SER A 134 -2.92 -10.55 31.07
CA SER A 134 -1.70 -11.23 30.62
C SER A 134 -0.46 -10.81 31.41
N ASN A 135 0.60 -11.62 31.34
CA ASN A 135 1.86 -11.37 32.03
C ASN A 135 2.79 -10.50 31.16
N ALA A 136 2.98 -9.25 31.55
CA ALA A 136 3.79 -8.29 30.81
C ALA A 136 5.26 -8.72 30.65
N THR A 137 5.85 -9.30 31.69
CA THR A 137 7.26 -9.72 31.67
C THR A 137 7.51 -10.89 30.74
N GLU A 138 6.58 -11.84 30.68
CA GLU A 138 6.64 -12.97 29.76
C GLU A 138 6.52 -12.48 28.31
N ILE A 139 5.53 -11.60 28.04
CA ILE A 139 5.34 -11.00 26.71
C ILE A 139 6.58 -10.23 26.27
N ALA A 140 7.18 -9.41 27.15
CA ALA A 140 8.39 -8.66 26.84
C ALA A 140 9.57 -9.58 26.50
N SER A 141 9.73 -10.67 27.26
CA SER A 141 10.76 -11.67 27.01
C SER A 141 10.57 -12.36 25.64
N ASP A 142 9.35 -12.80 25.36
CA ASP A 142 9.02 -13.48 24.08
C ASP A 142 9.21 -12.55 22.88
N ILE A 143 8.83 -11.28 23.03
CA ILE A 143 9.05 -10.28 21.98
C ILE A 143 10.54 -10.03 21.77
N LYS A 144 11.33 -9.86 22.84
CA LYS A 144 12.78 -9.67 22.75
C LYS A 144 13.45 -10.87 22.04
N GLN A 145 13.04 -12.09 22.38
CA GLN A 145 13.52 -13.29 21.69
C GLN A 145 13.14 -13.30 20.21
N LEU A 146 11.88 -13.00 19.88
CA LEU A 146 11.40 -12.90 18.50
C LEU A 146 12.20 -11.85 17.69
N LEU A 147 12.47 -10.68 18.29
CA LEU A 147 13.25 -9.62 17.66
C LEU A 147 14.67 -10.10 17.37
N ALA A 148 15.33 -10.76 18.32
CA ALA A 148 16.69 -11.30 18.15
C ALA A 148 16.77 -12.38 17.05
N GLU A 149 15.72 -13.19 16.89
CA GLU A 149 15.63 -14.16 15.80
C GLU A 149 15.44 -13.47 14.44
N GLN A 150 14.55 -12.49 14.37
CA GLN A 150 14.25 -11.75 13.14
C GLN A 150 15.41 -10.83 12.70
N GLU A 151 16.20 -10.32 13.64
CA GLU A 151 17.35 -9.48 13.34
C GLU A 151 18.38 -10.18 12.46
N LYS A 152 18.52 -11.50 12.59
CA LYS A 152 19.41 -12.32 11.75
C LYS A 152 19.01 -12.33 10.28
N THR A 153 17.76 -12.00 9.97
CA THR A 153 17.20 -12.02 8.61
C THR A 153 17.01 -10.62 8.02
N LEU A 154 17.33 -9.58 8.80
CA LEU A 154 17.18 -8.19 8.33
C LEU A 154 18.23 -7.86 7.24
N PRO A 155 17.87 -6.97 6.30
CA PRO A 155 18.84 -6.37 5.40
C PRO A 155 19.94 -5.64 6.18
N PRO A 156 21.18 -5.57 5.64
CA PRO A 156 22.29 -4.85 6.26
C PRO A 156 21.93 -3.39 6.56
N GLY A 157 22.25 -2.93 7.76
CA GLY A 157 21.99 -1.56 8.21
C GLY A 157 20.66 -1.33 8.93
N LEU A 158 19.83 -2.37 9.07
CA LEU A 158 18.64 -2.35 9.92
C LEU A 158 18.90 -3.10 11.21
N HIS A 159 18.41 -2.58 12.32
CA HIS A 159 18.45 -3.21 13.64
C HIS A 159 17.19 -2.84 14.43
N PHE A 160 16.93 -3.58 15.49
CA PHE A 160 15.86 -3.30 16.43
C PHE A 160 16.42 -2.67 17.69
N ASP A 161 15.77 -1.60 18.14
CA ASP A 161 16.02 -0.98 19.43
C ASP A 161 14.76 -1.01 20.29
N VAL A 162 14.87 -1.42 21.54
CA VAL A 162 13.78 -1.33 22.52
C VAL A 162 13.91 0.01 23.21
N MET A 163 13.03 0.95 22.87
CA MET A 163 13.08 2.31 23.43
C MET A 163 12.51 2.40 24.83
N GLN A 164 11.48 1.63 25.10
CA GLN A 164 10.79 1.62 26.39
C GLN A 164 10.25 0.23 26.68
N ASP A 165 10.60 -0.30 27.82
CA ASP A 165 10.06 -1.52 28.38
C ASP A 165 9.46 -1.20 29.75
N VAL A 166 8.15 -1.32 29.88
CA VAL A 166 7.43 -1.03 31.14
C VAL A 166 7.65 -2.09 32.21
N THR A 167 8.36 -3.16 31.90
CA THR A 167 8.70 -4.24 32.85
C THR A 167 10.09 -4.07 33.47
N GLU A 168 10.89 -3.15 32.98
CA GLU A 168 12.20 -2.80 33.56
C GLU A 168 12.01 -1.64 34.55
N PHE A 169 12.30 -1.89 35.82
CA PHE A 169 12.29 -0.92 36.93
C PHE A 169 13.71 -0.64 37.39
#